data_f22d147f6c502c3f795c51e5230a8118
#
_entry.id   f22d147f6c502c3f795c51e5230a8118
#
_cell.length_a   1.000
_cell.length_b   1.000
_cell.length_c   1.000
_cell.angle_alpha   90.00
_cell.angle_beta   90.00
_cell.angle_gamma   90.00
#
_symmetry.space_group_name_H-M   'P 1'
#
loop_
_entity.id
_entity.type
_entity.pdbx_description
1 polymer ?
#
loop_
_entity_poly.entity_id
_entity_poly.type
_entity_poly.pdbx_seq_one_letter_code
_entity_poly.pdbx_strand_id
1 'polypeptide(L)'
;MEKNILKPKMNLGDAILFNFKVLHSSSGNSENIPRRAFSIRFIGDDVKYIDRGEETSPPFKDIDLKNGAKMREDWFPVVWSN
;
A
#
# COMPACT_ATOMS: atom_id res chain seq x y z
N MET A 1 5.58 11.80 -22.45
CA MET A 1 4.28 12.45 -22.12
C MET A 1 4.39 13.19 -20.81
N GLU A 2 4.11 14.45 -20.84
CA GLU A 2 4.04 15.22 -19.61
C GLU A 2 2.83 14.83 -18.80
N LYS A 3 3.03 14.71 -17.51
CA LYS A 3 1.95 14.47 -16.57
C LYS A 3 2.09 15.43 -15.41
N ASN A 4 0.97 15.78 -14.82
CA ASN A 4 0.98 16.58 -13.62
C ASN A 4 1.59 15.76 -12.49
N ILE A 5 2.72 16.22 -11.98
CA ILE A 5 3.43 15.55 -10.91
C ILE A 5 3.33 16.40 -9.65
N LEU A 6 2.83 15.80 -8.58
CA LEU A 6 2.83 16.41 -7.27
C LEU A 6 4.07 15.97 -6.51
N LYS A 7 4.82 16.94 -6.02
CA LYS A 7 6.00 16.69 -5.19
C LYS A 7 5.83 17.43 -3.87
N PRO A 8 5.00 16.93 -2.97
CA PRO A 8 4.74 17.63 -1.72
C PRO A 8 6.00 17.67 -0.84
N LYS A 9 6.26 18.81 -0.24
CA LYS A 9 7.27 18.91 0.80
C LYS A 9 6.66 18.42 2.10
N MET A 10 7.36 17.51 2.77
CA MET A 10 6.85 16.89 3.98
C MET A 10 7.85 17.07 5.13
N ASN A 11 7.30 17.38 6.27
CA ASN A 11 8.02 17.44 7.52
C ASN A 11 7.72 16.20 8.35
N LEU A 12 8.49 16.00 9.40
CA LEU A 12 8.20 14.91 10.35
C LEU A 12 6.76 14.99 10.85
N GLY A 13 6.07 13.87 10.82
CA GLY A 13 4.68 13.79 11.23
C GLY A 13 3.66 14.03 10.14
N ASP A 14 4.10 14.49 8.97
CA ASP A 14 3.19 14.68 7.84
C ASP A 14 2.83 13.32 7.21
N ALA A 15 1.66 13.28 6.57
CA ALA A 15 1.18 12.08 5.91
C ALA A 15 0.50 12.44 4.59
N ILE A 16 0.55 11.50 3.66
CA ILE A 16 -0.19 11.61 2.40
C ILE A 16 -1.14 10.41 2.32
N LEU A 17 -2.39 10.70 1.99
CA LEU A 17 -3.37 9.66 1.70
C LEU A 17 -3.69 9.70 0.22
N PHE A 18 -3.58 8.57 -0.46
CA PHE A 18 -3.90 8.49 -1.88
C PHE A 18 -4.43 7.11 -2.24
N ASN A 19 -5.16 7.06 -3.38
CA ASN A 19 -5.62 5.80 -3.92
C ASN A 19 -4.44 5.02 -4.50
N PHE A 20 -4.36 3.73 -4.24
CA PHE A 20 -3.23 2.91 -4.70
C PHE A 20 -3.08 2.87 -6.23
N LYS A 21 -4.12 3.24 -6.98
CA LYS A 21 -4.05 3.32 -8.44
C LYS A 21 -3.25 4.52 -8.93
N VAL A 22 -2.95 5.45 -8.05
CA VAL A 22 -2.13 6.61 -8.40
C VAL A 22 -0.69 6.14 -8.62
N LEU A 23 -0.12 6.52 -9.75
CA LEU A 23 1.29 6.25 -10.00
C LEU A 23 2.14 7.08 -9.04
N HIS A 24 3.05 6.42 -8.38
CA HIS A 24 3.92 7.08 -7.41
C HIS A 24 5.31 6.48 -7.48
N SER A 25 6.29 7.32 -7.23
CA SER A 25 7.68 6.89 -7.29
C SER A 25 8.54 7.80 -6.44
N SER A 26 9.79 7.40 -6.30
CA SER A 26 10.80 8.19 -5.62
C SER A 26 12.06 8.19 -6.49
N SER A 27 12.71 9.35 -6.59
CA SER A 27 13.97 9.46 -7.32
C SER A 27 15.18 9.01 -6.50
N GLY A 28 14.94 8.49 -5.31
CA GLY A 28 16.01 8.05 -4.42
C GLY A 28 16.39 9.13 -3.42
N ASN A 29 17.28 8.76 -2.53
CA ASN A 29 17.76 9.64 -1.48
C ASN A 29 19.21 10.03 -1.77
N SER A 30 19.44 11.30 -2.08
CA SER A 30 20.77 11.83 -2.37
C SER A 30 21.47 12.40 -1.12
N GLU A 31 20.83 12.37 0.02
CA GLU A 31 21.38 12.92 1.26
C GLU A 31 21.98 11.80 2.13
N ASN A 32 22.90 12.18 3.02
CA ASN A 32 23.49 11.25 3.97
C ASN A 32 22.61 10.93 5.17
N ILE A 33 21.39 11.44 5.19
CA ILE A 33 20.44 11.23 6.27
C ILE A 33 19.47 10.15 5.82
N PRO A 34 19.25 9.08 6.61
CA PRO A 34 18.30 8.05 6.23
C PRO A 34 16.86 8.61 6.14
N ARG A 35 16.17 8.23 5.10
CA ARG A 35 14.76 8.54 4.93
C ARG A 35 13.94 7.38 5.46
N ARG A 36 13.03 7.66 6.37
CA ARG A 36 12.14 6.65 6.94
C ARG A 36 10.70 7.02 6.64
N ALA A 37 9.95 6.06 6.15
CA ALA A 37 8.54 6.24 5.86
C ALA A 37 7.76 5.03 6.37
N PHE A 38 6.61 5.28 6.97
CA PHE A 38 5.68 4.23 7.39
C PHE A 38 4.52 4.21 6.42
N SER A 39 4.21 3.05 5.89
CA SER A 39 3.15 2.89 4.91
C SER A 39 2.08 1.96 5.45
N ILE A 40 0.82 2.41 5.40
CA ILE A 40 -0.34 1.60 5.77
C ILE A 40 -1.24 1.51 4.55
N ARG A 41 -1.76 0.32 4.29
CA ARG A 41 -2.70 0.10 3.20
C ARG A 41 -4.03 -0.37 3.77
N PHE A 42 -5.11 0.24 3.31
CA PHE A 42 -6.46 -0.13 3.70
C PHE A 42 -7.19 -0.74 2.51
N ILE A 43 -8.01 -1.73 2.76
CA ILE A 43 -8.84 -2.35 1.73
C ILE A 43 -10.31 -2.24 2.15
N GLY A 44 -11.20 -2.16 1.15
CA GLY A 44 -12.63 -2.18 1.39
C GLY A 44 -13.15 -3.59 1.65
N ASP A 45 -14.36 -3.68 2.12
CA ASP A 45 -14.99 -4.95 2.48
C ASP A 45 -15.37 -5.80 1.26
N ASP A 46 -15.39 -5.21 0.08
CA ASP A 46 -15.68 -5.89 -1.18
C ASP A 46 -14.45 -6.46 -1.86
N VAL A 47 -13.27 -6.25 -1.31
CA VAL A 47 -12.01 -6.73 -1.89
C VAL A 47 -11.93 -8.25 -1.75
N LYS A 48 -11.54 -8.91 -2.84
CA LYS A 48 -11.35 -10.35 -2.90
C LYS A 48 -9.88 -10.68 -3.13
N TYR A 49 -9.48 -11.83 -2.64
CA TYR A 49 -8.10 -12.28 -2.80
C TYR A 49 -7.86 -12.75 -4.23
N ILE A 50 -6.71 -12.41 -4.77
CA ILE A 50 -6.20 -12.92 -6.05
C ILE A 50 -4.77 -13.35 -5.83
N ASP A 51 -4.49 -14.62 -6.11
CA ASP A 51 -3.14 -15.16 -6.06
C ASP A 51 -2.42 -14.80 -7.36
N ARG A 52 -1.39 -13.99 -7.25
CA ARG A 52 -0.57 -13.57 -8.40
C ARG A 52 0.85 -14.14 -8.33
N GLY A 53 1.02 -15.19 -7.53
CA GLY A 53 2.33 -15.79 -7.33
C GLY A 53 3.16 -15.05 -6.31
N GLU A 54 4.46 -15.28 -6.36
CA GLU A 54 5.37 -14.70 -5.36
C GLU A 54 5.82 -13.27 -5.65
N GLU A 55 5.45 -12.75 -6.81
CA GLU A 55 5.88 -11.42 -7.25
C GLU A 55 5.00 -10.29 -6.73
N THR A 56 4.19 -10.54 -5.73
CA THR A 56 3.36 -9.50 -5.13
C THR A 56 4.11 -8.76 -4.03
N SER A 57 3.73 -7.52 -3.80
CA SER A 57 4.31 -6.69 -2.75
C SER A 57 3.22 -6.11 -1.88
N PRO A 58 3.15 -6.49 -0.62
CA PRO A 58 3.94 -7.54 0.03
C PRO A 58 3.46 -8.95 -0.34
N PRO A 59 4.32 -9.95 -0.28
CA PRO A 59 3.87 -11.32 -0.45
C PRO A 59 3.15 -11.80 0.81
N PHE A 60 2.01 -12.47 0.62
CA PHE A 60 1.25 -13.04 1.73
C PHE A 60 1.42 -14.56 1.73
N LYS A 61 2.62 -15.00 2.09
CA LYS A 61 2.89 -16.44 2.20
C LYS A 61 2.02 -17.05 3.28
N ASP A 62 1.55 -18.25 3.01
CA ASP A 62 0.73 -19.02 3.97
C ASP A 62 -0.62 -18.39 4.31
N ILE A 63 -1.10 -17.46 3.50
CA ILE A 63 -2.41 -16.87 3.74
C ILE A 63 -3.55 -17.89 3.56
N ASP A 64 -3.31 -18.92 2.77
CA ASP A 64 -4.27 -20.03 2.55
C ASP A 64 -5.63 -19.55 2.04
N LEU A 65 -5.60 -18.73 1.00
CA LEU A 65 -6.80 -18.25 0.33
C LEU A 65 -6.76 -18.63 -1.14
N LYS A 66 -7.93 -18.95 -1.68
CA LYS A 66 -8.12 -19.19 -3.10
C LYS A 66 -8.55 -17.91 -3.79
N ASN A 67 -8.33 -17.84 -5.11
CA ASN A 67 -8.79 -16.71 -5.91
C ASN A 67 -10.29 -16.48 -5.71
N GLY A 68 -10.66 -15.22 -5.49
CA GLY A 68 -12.04 -14.82 -5.25
C GLY A 68 -12.52 -15.00 -3.82
N ALA A 69 -11.67 -15.50 -2.92
CA ALA A 69 -12.03 -15.64 -1.52
C ALA A 69 -12.11 -14.28 -0.82
N LYS A 70 -12.98 -14.22 0.18
CA LYS A 70 -13.05 -13.06 1.06
C LYS A 70 -11.76 -12.95 1.86
N MET A 71 -11.30 -11.73 2.09
CA MET A 71 -10.08 -11.51 2.88
C MET A 71 -10.29 -11.96 4.34
N ARG A 72 -9.25 -12.54 4.90
CA ARG A 72 -9.30 -13.05 6.28
C ARG A 72 -9.14 -11.90 7.27
N GLU A 73 -10.02 -11.84 8.25
CA GLU A 73 -9.98 -10.79 9.27
C GLU A 73 -8.83 -10.96 10.26
N ASP A 74 -8.30 -12.17 10.40
CA ASP A 74 -7.12 -12.39 11.26
C ASP A 74 -5.82 -11.86 10.63
N TRP A 75 -5.77 -11.73 9.29
CA TRP A 75 -4.66 -11.09 8.58
C TRP A 75 -4.95 -9.63 8.26
N PHE A 76 -6.21 -9.29 8.08
CA PHE A 76 -6.66 -7.94 7.71
C PHE A 76 -7.76 -7.52 8.66
N PRO A 77 -7.39 -7.12 9.88
CA PRO A 77 -8.38 -6.78 10.89
C PRO A 77 -9.20 -5.56 10.48
N VAL A 78 -10.48 -5.58 10.86
CA VAL A 78 -11.36 -4.46 10.60
C VAL A 78 -10.93 -3.29 11.47
N VAL A 79 -10.59 -2.16 10.84
CA VAL A 79 -10.14 -0.96 11.53
C VAL A 79 -11.21 0.12 11.59
N TRP A 80 -12.26 -0.02 10.77
CA TRP A 80 -13.41 0.89 10.80
C TRP A 80 -14.63 0.19 10.21
N SER A 81 -15.79 0.41 10.80
CA SER A 81 -17.06 -0.09 10.29
C SER A 81 -18.19 0.87 10.64
N ASN A 82 -19.26 0.82 9.86
CA ASN A 82 -20.47 1.58 10.15
C ASN A 82 -21.20 1.02 11.37
#